data_678e6e4f8921474b89e8e55a84ca030c
#
_entry.id   678e6e4f8921474b89e8e55a84ca030c
#
_cell.length_a   1.000
_cell.length_b   1.000
_cell.length_c   1.000
_cell.angle_alpha   90.00
_cell.angle_beta   90.00
_cell.angle_gamma   90.00
#
_symmetry.space_group_name_H-M   'P 1'
#
loop_
_entity.id
_entity.type
_entity.pdbx_description
1 polymer ?
#
loop_
_entity_poly.entity_id
_entity_poly.type
_entity_poly.pdbx_seq_one_letter_code
_entity_poly.pdbx_strand_id
1 'polypeptide(L)'
;MAYSKEWRTEMPDGTIVTRSNTWSPPGSHPVGYGVKVVTKDGKLVRIEGDDDNPITLGRVNALNLALREYTHHPDRIIYPMKRAVEDRGKDKWERTSWDESLEYITAKVRYFWETYGHESIVCFGGTGREACIYYYALTFSVLQSPNCCYTQSGWSCYGPRCSVSDYVLGAGYPELDYAGHLPGSYDDPRYTLSKYVVVWGKEPLPSNGDGFFGHCLVDMMKRGSKIISIDPRVTWTGAHDGNINVQLRPQTDTCFALGIMNLMFQNDE
;
A
#
# COMPACT_ATOMS: atom_id res chain seq x y z
N MET A 1 -0.75 18.35 21.00
CA MET A 1 -0.28 17.69 22.24
C MET A 1 0.65 16.57 21.84
N ALA A 2 1.77 16.38 22.54
CA ALA A 2 2.64 15.24 22.27
C ALA A 2 1.91 13.95 22.69
N TYR A 3 2.09 12.89 21.90
CA TYR A 3 1.59 11.56 22.22
C TYR A 3 2.38 11.02 23.41
N SER A 4 1.78 11.02 24.59
CA SER A 4 2.45 10.78 25.86
C SER A 4 2.21 9.40 26.47
N LYS A 5 1.56 8.51 25.74
CA LYS A 5 1.25 7.17 26.24
C LYS A 5 2.46 6.25 26.16
N GLU A 6 2.57 5.37 27.14
CA GLU A 6 3.60 4.34 27.17
C GLU A 6 3.46 3.43 25.93
N TRP A 7 4.55 3.26 25.20
CA TRP A 7 4.56 2.49 23.95
C TRP A 7 4.36 0.99 24.17
N ARG A 8 4.68 0.50 25.37
CA ARG A 8 4.54 -0.92 25.75
C ARG A 8 4.06 -1.03 27.17
N THR A 9 3.01 -1.78 27.39
CA THR A 9 2.42 -2.06 28.70
C THR A 9 2.29 -3.57 28.89
N GLU A 10 2.74 -4.08 30.02
CA GLU A 10 2.56 -5.47 30.40
C GLU A 10 1.43 -5.57 31.43
N MET A 11 0.45 -6.40 31.13
CA MET A 11 -0.73 -6.60 31.96
C MET A 11 -0.45 -7.71 32.98
N PRO A 12 -1.18 -7.74 34.12
CA PRO A 12 -0.97 -8.75 35.16
C PRO A 12 -1.19 -10.21 34.72
N ASP A 13 -1.92 -10.42 33.62
CA ASP A 13 -2.18 -11.74 33.04
C ASP A 13 -1.10 -12.19 32.01
N GLY A 14 0.00 -11.43 31.90
CA GLY A 14 1.08 -11.68 30.95
C GLY A 14 0.80 -11.19 29.52
N THR A 15 -0.33 -10.53 29.30
CA THR A 15 -0.63 -9.88 28.02
C THR A 15 0.23 -8.64 27.85
N ILE A 16 0.83 -8.45 26.67
CA ILE A 16 1.61 -7.27 26.32
C ILE A 16 0.84 -6.46 25.27
N VAL A 17 0.64 -5.19 25.54
CA VAL A 17 0.05 -4.22 24.62
C VAL A 17 1.18 -3.32 24.11
N THR A 18 1.42 -3.34 22.81
CA THR A 18 2.42 -2.47 22.15
C THR A 18 1.70 -1.48 21.25
N ARG A 19 1.94 -0.19 21.44
CA ARG A 19 1.44 0.88 20.59
C ARG A 19 2.40 1.08 19.43
N SER A 20 1.86 1.13 18.23
CA SER A 20 2.64 1.26 17.01
C SER A 20 1.82 1.94 15.92
N ASN A 21 2.45 2.20 14.81
CA ASN A 21 1.76 2.62 13.60
C ASN A 21 1.95 1.55 12.51
N THR A 22 0.90 1.30 11.77
CA THR A 22 1.01 0.49 10.57
C THR A 22 1.51 1.33 9.41
N TRP A 23 2.20 0.67 8.47
CA TRP A 23 2.72 1.29 7.27
C TRP A 23 2.45 0.37 6.05
N SER A 24 3.02 0.64 4.93
CA SER A 24 2.93 -0.22 3.75
C SER A 24 3.99 -1.33 3.75
N PRO A 25 3.65 -2.60 3.59
CA PRO A 25 2.36 -3.21 3.82
C PRO A 25 1.98 -3.26 5.31
N PRO A 26 0.70 -3.27 5.67
CA PRO A 26 -0.45 -3.72 4.88
C PRO A 26 -1.22 -2.60 4.15
N GLY A 27 -0.56 -1.59 3.62
CA GLY A 27 -1.21 -0.59 2.80
C GLY A 27 -1.80 0.58 3.60
N SER A 28 -0.96 1.22 4.39
CA SER A 28 -1.35 2.38 5.22
C SER A 28 -0.54 3.63 4.88
N HIS A 29 -0.07 3.71 3.65
CA HIS A 29 0.70 4.83 3.13
C HIS A 29 -0.24 5.92 2.57
N PRO A 30 0.04 7.21 2.70
CA PRO A 30 1.17 7.82 3.42
C PRO A 30 0.95 7.99 4.93
N VAL A 31 -0.27 7.83 5.42
CA VAL A 31 -0.60 7.96 6.84
C VAL A 31 -0.86 6.57 7.41
N GLY A 32 -0.03 6.15 8.34
CA GLY A 32 -0.23 4.90 9.07
C GLY A 32 -1.40 4.99 10.07
N TYR A 33 -1.99 3.84 10.35
CA TYR A 33 -2.96 3.74 11.43
C TYR A 33 -2.25 3.55 12.77
N GLY A 34 -2.62 4.33 13.77
CA GLY A 34 -2.26 4.05 15.15
C GLY A 34 -2.94 2.78 15.62
N VAL A 35 -2.16 1.82 16.07
CA VAL A 35 -2.66 0.51 16.51
C VAL A 35 -2.12 0.10 17.86
N LYS A 36 -2.92 -0.67 18.58
CA LYS A 36 -2.51 -1.47 19.73
C LYS A 36 -2.33 -2.91 19.27
N VAL A 37 -1.11 -3.39 19.31
CA VAL A 37 -0.73 -4.78 19.01
C VAL A 37 -0.72 -5.56 20.33
N VAL A 38 -1.62 -6.51 20.46
CA VAL A 38 -1.79 -7.31 21.66
C VAL A 38 -1.18 -8.67 21.45
N THR A 39 -0.19 -8.99 22.28
CA THR A 39 0.50 -10.28 22.25
C THR A 39 0.41 -10.99 23.59
N LYS A 40 0.42 -12.32 23.58
CA LYS A 40 0.50 -13.17 24.76
C LYS A 40 1.31 -14.42 24.42
N ASP A 41 2.23 -14.79 25.30
CA ASP A 41 3.11 -15.96 25.10
C ASP A 41 3.82 -15.96 23.73
N GLY A 42 4.27 -14.78 23.28
CA GLY A 42 4.94 -14.58 22.01
C GLY A 42 4.04 -14.66 20.77
N LYS A 43 2.73 -14.79 20.93
CA LYS A 43 1.77 -14.85 19.82
C LYS A 43 0.96 -13.58 19.70
N LEU A 44 0.71 -13.17 18.48
CA LEU A 44 -0.22 -12.08 18.18
C LEU A 44 -1.66 -12.54 18.46
N VAL A 45 -2.29 -11.91 19.45
CA VAL A 45 -3.67 -12.22 19.85
C VAL A 45 -4.69 -11.40 19.04
N ARG A 46 -4.45 -10.08 18.94
CA ARG A 46 -5.29 -9.17 18.16
C ARG A 46 -4.56 -7.87 17.84
N ILE A 47 -5.08 -7.16 16.86
CA ILE A 47 -4.74 -5.77 16.57
C ILE A 47 -6.03 -4.97 16.68
N GLU A 48 -5.95 -3.81 17.30
CA GLU A 48 -7.06 -2.87 17.45
C GLU A 48 -6.59 -1.45 17.21
N GLY A 49 -7.49 -0.54 16.86
CA GLY A 49 -7.15 0.87 16.72
C GLY A 49 -6.70 1.48 18.05
N ASP A 50 -5.77 2.43 17.98
CA ASP A 50 -5.34 3.17 19.15
C ASP A 50 -6.14 4.46 19.27
N ASP A 51 -7.08 4.50 20.23
CA ASP A 51 -7.97 5.64 20.46
C ASP A 51 -7.21 6.90 20.88
N ASP A 52 -6.02 6.73 21.44
CA ASP A 52 -5.15 7.83 21.83
C ASP A 52 -4.30 8.37 20.67
N ASN A 53 -4.31 7.72 19.50
CA ASN A 53 -3.59 8.23 18.34
C ASN A 53 -4.26 9.51 17.82
N PRO A 54 -3.53 10.66 17.75
CA PRO A 54 -4.13 11.96 17.45
C PRO A 54 -4.62 12.11 16.00
N ILE A 55 -4.23 11.21 15.10
CA ILE A 55 -4.60 11.25 13.69
C ILE A 55 -5.77 10.31 13.42
N THR A 56 -5.65 9.06 13.81
CA THR A 56 -6.62 8.03 13.44
C THR A 56 -7.73 7.82 14.45
N LEU A 57 -7.55 8.27 15.71
CA LEU A 57 -8.57 8.25 16.76
C LEU A 57 -9.26 6.88 16.89
N GLY A 58 -8.47 5.81 16.98
CA GLY A 58 -8.96 4.45 17.11
C GLY A 58 -9.46 3.80 15.82
N ARG A 59 -9.52 4.52 14.71
CA ARG A 59 -9.90 3.95 13.41
C ARG A 59 -8.78 3.08 12.86
N VAL A 60 -9.17 2.00 12.19
CA VAL A 60 -8.26 1.03 11.59
C VAL A 60 -8.94 0.37 10.38
N ASN A 61 -8.17 -0.05 9.39
CA ASN A 61 -8.73 -0.72 8.23
C ASN A 61 -8.82 -2.25 8.44
N ALA A 62 -9.63 -2.91 7.62
CA ALA A 62 -9.86 -4.34 7.70
C ALA A 62 -8.58 -5.17 7.49
N LEU A 63 -7.65 -4.69 6.67
CA LEU A 63 -6.36 -5.38 6.43
C LEU A 63 -5.52 -5.47 7.71
N ASN A 64 -5.51 -4.38 8.50
CA ASN A 64 -4.80 -4.37 9.78
C ASN A 64 -5.43 -5.33 10.79
N LEU A 65 -6.76 -5.40 10.82
CA LEU A 65 -7.47 -6.34 11.70
C LEU A 65 -7.16 -7.80 11.33
N ALA A 66 -7.05 -8.09 10.02
CA ALA A 66 -6.76 -9.43 9.52
C ALA A 66 -5.30 -9.88 9.68
N LEU A 67 -4.40 -9.02 10.15
CA LEU A 67 -2.98 -9.39 10.32
C LEU A 67 -2.75 -10.57 11.27
N ARG A 68 -3.64 -10.77 12.24
CA ARG A 68 -3.55 -11.95 13.13
C ARG A 68 -3.72 -13.24 12.32
N GLU A 69 -4.77 -13.33 11.53
CA GLU A 69 -5.05 -14.50 10.67
C GLU A 69 -3.94 -14.70 9.66
N TYR A 70 -3.47 -13.61 9.04
CA TYR A 70 -2.36 -13.65 8.10
C TYR A 70 -1.06 -14.14 8.73
N THR A 71 -0.74 -13.65 9.94
CA THR A 71 0.52 -13.98 10.63
C THR A 71 0.55 -15.44 11.10
N HIS A 72 -0.58 -15.93 11.56
CA HIS A 72 -0.69 -17.27 12.16
C HIS A 72 -1.50 -18.25 11.30
N HIS A 73 -1.62 -17.97 9.98
CA HIS A 73 -2.34 -18.86 9.08
C HIS A 73 -1.70 -20.27 9.06
N PRO A 74 -2.49 -21.34 9.15
CA PRO A 74 -1.96 -22.71 9.20
C PRO A 74 -1.18 -23.08 7.93
N ASP A 75 -1.55 -22.52 6.78
CA ASP A 75 -0.88 -22.77 5.49
C ASP A 75 0.29 -21.80 5.24
N ARG A 76 0.69 -21.01 6.25
CA ARG A 76 1.84 -20.12 6.10
C ARG A 76 3.11 -20.92 5.87
N ILE A 77 3.80 -20.63 4.78
CA ILE A 77 5.11 -21.23 4.48
C ILE A 77 6.14 -20.69 5.48
N ILE A 78 6.67 -21.56 6.31
CA ILE A 78 7.64 -21.21 7.36
C ILE A 78 9.01 -21.90 7.16
N TYR A 79 9.13 -22.71 6.12
CA TYR A 79 10.36 -23.41 5.74
C TYR A 79 10.59 -23.28 4.24
N PRO A 80 11.84 -23.33 3.77
CA PRO A 80 12.13 -23.44 2.36
C PRO A 80 11.52 -24.71 1.79
N MET A 81 11.05 -24.61 0.56
CA MET A 81 10.45 -25.73 -0.16
C MET A 81 11.03 -25.80 -1.57
N LYS A 82 11.26 -27.00 -2.07
CA LYS A 82 11.71 -27.28 -3.43
C LYS A 82 10.73 -28.17 -4.17
N ARG A 83 10.78 -28.16 -5.48
CA ARG A 83 10.12 -29.18 -6.32
C ARG A 83 10.92 -29.41 -7.58
N ALA A 84 10.76 -30.58 -8.14
CA ALA A 84 11.36 -30.95 -9.42
C ALA A 84 10.77 -30.11 -10.56
N VAL A 85 11.54 -29.94 -11.63
CA VAL A 85 11.12 -29.10 -12.79
C VAL A 85 9.90 -29.69 -13.49
N GLU A 86 9.85 -31.03 -13.58
CA GLU A 86 8.73 -31.79 -14.16
C GLU A 86 7.43 -31.70 -13.36
N ASP A 87 7.52 -31.26 -12.10
CA ASP A 87 6.37 -31.05 -11.23
C ASP A 87 5.88 -29.63 -11.19
N ARG A 88 6.41 -28.74 -12.04
CA ARG A 88 5.88 -27.39 -12.20
C ARG A 88 4.40 -27.42 -12.59
N GLY A 89 3.60 -26.58 -11.92
CA GLY A 89 2.14 -26.56 -12.10
C GLY A 89 1.39 -27.64 -11.31
N LYS A 90 2.09 -28.60 -10.72
CA LYS A 90 1.52 -29.58 -9.78
C LYS A 90 1.86 -29.12 -8.36
N ASP A 91 0.97 -29.26 -7.43
CA ASP A 91 1.19 -28.88 -6.04
C ASP A 91 2.01 -29.92 -5.27
N LYS A 92 3.20 -30.21 -5.78
CA LYS A 92 4.14 -31.19 -5.22
C LYS A 92 5.37 -30.47 -4.69
N TRP A 93 5.40 -30.24 -3.40
CA TRP A 93 6.46 -29.55 -2.72
C TRP A 93 7.12 -30.45 -1.67
N GLU A 94 8.43 -30.36 -1.57
CA GLU A 94 9.23 -31.01 -0.56
C GLU A 94 9.89 -29.97 0.33
N ARG A 95 9.80 -30.16 1.64
CA ARG A 95 10.51 -29.30 2.59
C ARG A 95 12.01 -29.53 2.47
N THR A 96 12.78 -28.47 2.50
CA THR A 96 14.25 -28.50 2.54
C THR A 96 14.78 -27.67 3.70
N SER A 97 16.05 -27.78 4.02
CA SER A 97 16.72 -26.90 4.99
C SER A 97 17.11 -25.56 4.34
N TRP A 98 17.40 -24.57 5.18
CA TRP A 98 17.96 -23.30 4.71
C TRP A 98 19.34 -23.50 4.08
N ASP A 99 20.20 -24.34 4.69
CA ASP A 99 21.54 -24.62 4.18
C ASP A 99 21.48 -25.25 2.80
N GLU A 100 20.68 -26.30 2.62
CA GLU A 100 20.48 -26.95 1.33
C GLU A 100 19.95 -25.99 0.26
N SER A 101 18.98 -25.13 0.64
CA SER A 101 18.41 -24.14 -0.28
C SER A 101 19.43 -23.09 -0.70
N LEU A 102 20.22 -22.58 0.24
CA LEU A 102 21.26 -21.58 -0.01
C LEU A 102 22.40 -22.16 -0.83
N GLU A 103 22.83 -23.39 -0.56
CA GLU A 103 23.83 -24.08 -1.36
C GLU A 103 23.37 -24.25 -2.80
N TYR A 104 22.13 -24.71 -3.00
CA TYR A 104 21.56 -24.87 -4.35
C TYR A 104 21.48 -23.55 -5.10
N ILE A 105 20.98 -22.49 -4.46
CA ILE A 105 20.87 -21.14 -5.07
C ILE A 105 22.27 -20.61 -5.41
N THR A 106 23.22 -20.72 -4.48
CA THR A 106 24.59 -20.24 -4.68
C THR A 106 25.29 -20.97 -5.82
N ALA A 107 25.12 -22.29 -5.90
CA ALA A 107 25.69 -23.06 -6.99
C ALA A 107 25.12 -22.64 -8.36
N LYS A 108 23.81 -22.37 -8.44
CA LYS A 108 23.17 -21.85 -9.67
C LYS A 108 23.65 -20.45 -10.03
N VAL A 109 23.74 -19.55 -9.06
CA VAL A 109 24.24 -18.20 -9.27
C VAL A 109 25.68 -18.24 -9.80
N ARG A 110 26.56 -19.01 -9.18
CA ARG A 110 27.95 -19.17 -9.64
C ARG A 110 28.02 -19.75 -11.05
N TYR A 111 27.24 -20.75 -11.36
CA TYR A 111 27.18 -21.33 -12.71
C TYR A 111 26.82 -20.28 -13.77
N PHE A 112 25.82 -19.44 -13.50
CA PHE A 112 25.43 -18.38 -14.42
C PHE A 112 26.50 -17.31 -14.55
N TRP A 113 27.14 -16.90 -13.45
CA TRP A 113 28.25 -15.93 -13.49
C TRP A 113 29.42 -16.42 -14.32
N GLU A 114 29.85 -17.64 -14.08
CA GLU A 114 31.00 -18.24 -14.77
C GLU A 114 30.70 -18.52 -16.25
N THR A 115 29.47 -18.84 -16.58
CA THR A 115 29.10 -19.23 -17.95
C THR A 115 28.69 -18.03 -18.81
N TYR A 116 27.96 -17.08 -18.24
CA TYR A 116 27.30 -16.00 -18.99
C TYR A 116 27.58 -14.60 -18.48
N GLY A 117 28.34 -14.42 -17.42
CA GLY A 117 28.61 -13.14 -16.77
C GLY A 117 27.55 -12.72 -15.75
N HIS A 118 27.88 -11.70 -14.96
CA HIS A 118 27.00 -11.18 -13.90
C HIS A 118 25.68 -10.60 -14.45
N GLU A 119 25.71 -10.06 -15.65
CA GLU A 119 24.57 -9.48 -16.35
C GLU A 119 23.50 -10.53 -16.74
N SER A 120 23.83 -11.82 -16.65
CA SER A 120 22.84 -12.88 -16.90
C SER A 120 21.77 -13.00 -15.80
N ILE A 121 21.99 -12.39 -14.66
CA ILE A 121 21.05 -12.39 -13.54
C ILE A 121 20.25 -11.10 -13.55
N VAL A 122 18.93 -11.21 -13.52
CA VAL A 122 18.01 -10.07 -13.45
C VAL A 122 17.21 -10.17 -12.17
N CYS A 123 17.23 -9.12 -11.37
CA CYS A 123 16.42 -9.03 -10.16
C CYS A 123 15.19 -8.15 -10.41
N PHE A 124 14.04 -8.67 -10.07
CA PHE A 124 12.77 -7.94 -10.12
C PHE A 124 12.28 -7.63 -8.71
N GLY A 125 12.08 -6.36 -8.43
CA GLY A 125 11.55 -5.90 -7.15
C GLY A 125 10.27 -5.08 -7.32
N GLY A 126 9.47 -5.05 -6.27
CA GLY A 126 8.28 -4.20 -6.18
C GLY A 126 8.51 -2.99 -5.28
N THR A 127 7.43 -2.29 -4.95
CA THR A 127 7.47 -1.10 -4.09
C THR A 127 7.42 -1.41 -2.59
N GLY A 128 7.72 -2.61 -2.14
CA GLY A 128 7.79 -2.88 -0.69
C GLY A 128 8.80 -1.94 -0.03
N ARG A 129 8.37 -0.78 0.41
CA ARG A 129 9.22 0.37 0.76
C ARG A 129 10.38 0.03 1.68
N GLU A 130 10.10 -0.70 2.73
CA GLU A 130 11.12 -1.16 3.69
C GLU A 130 11.98 -2.28 3.11
N ALA A 131 11.44 -3.06 2.18
CA ALA A 131 12.13 -4.17 1.53
C ALA A 131 12.92 -3.75 0.27
N CYS A 132 12.65 -2.59 -0.32
CA CYS A 132 13.35 -2.11 -1.52
C CYS A 132 14.85 -2.10 -1.34
N ILE A 133 15.34 -1.59 -0.22
CA ILE A 133 16.77 -1.50 0.09
C ILE A 133 17.44 -2.88 0.02
N TYR A 134 16.78 -3.91 0.53
CA TYR A 134 17.36 -5.25 0.58
C TYR A 134 17.54 -5.86 -0.81
N TYR A 135 16.59 -5.70 -1.70
CA TYR A 135 16.73 -6.29 -3.02
C TYR A 135 17.72 -5.50 -3.91
N TYR A 136 17.82 -4.19 -3.75
CA TYR A 136 18.87 -3.41 -4.39
C TYR A 136 20.25 -3.81 -3.89
N ALA A 137 20.42 -3.93 -2.57
CA ALA A 137 21.66 -4.40 -1.97
C ALA A 137 22.01 -5.81 -2.42
N LEU A 138 21.01 -6.72 -2.47
CA LEU A 138 21.20 -8.07 -3.01
C LEU A 138 21.66 -8.02 -4.48
N THR A 139 20.98 -7.24 -5.33
CA THR A 139 21.29 -7.18 -6.76
C THR A 139 22.67 -6.63 -7.03
N PHE A 140 22.97 -5.44 -6.51
CA PHE A 140 24.20 -4.73 -6.87
C PHE A 140 25.42 -5.19 -6.07
N SER A 141 25.23 -5.49 -4.77
CA SER A 141 26.37 -5.80 -3.89
C SER A 141 26.64 -7.30 -3.78
N VAL A 142 25.62 -8.13 -3.71
CA VAL A 142 25.79 -9.58 -3.54
C VAL A 142 25.87 -10.30 -4.88
N LEU A 143 24.89 -10.06 -5.75
CA LEU A 143 24.82 -10.71 -7.06
C LEU A 143 25.68 -9.97 -8.11
N GLN A 144 26.16 -8.78 -7.80
CA GLN A 144 26.98 -7.92 -8.67
C GLN A 144 26.39 -7.78 -10.09
N SER A 145 25.07 -7.80 -10.18
CA SER A 145 24.35 -7.68 -11.44
C SER A 145 23.97 -6.22 -11.70
N PRO A 146 24.18 -5.69 -12.92
CA PRO A 146 23.69 -4.39 -13.31
C PRO A 146 22.17 -4.38 -13.56
N ASN A 147 21.54 -5.55 -13.64
CA ASN A 147 20.16 -5.72 -14.08
C ASN A 147 19.21 -5.77 -12.90
N CYS A 148 18.85 -4.58 -12.40
CA CYS A 148 17.82 -4.40 -11.39
C CYS A 148 16.58 -3.79 -12.02
N CYS A 149 15.47 -4.53 -12.07
CA CYS A 149 14.23 -4.07 -12.63
C CYS A 149 13.24 -3.72 -11.52
N TYR A 150 12.94 -2.43 -11.42
CA TYR A 150 11.85 -1.94 -10.58
C TYR A 150 10.54 -2.11 -11.32
N THR A 151 9.90 -3.24 -11.12
CA THR A 151 8.79 -3.76 -11.94
C THR A 151 7.57 -2.84 -12.04
N GLN A 152 6.42 -3.40 -12.29
CA GLN A 152 5.17 -2.68 -12.55
C GLN A 152 4.89 -1.51 -11.62
N SER A 153 5.27 -1.59 -10.35
CA SER A 153 5.10 -0.48 -9.41
C SER A 153 5.87 0.78 -9.82
N GLY A 154 7.09 0.65 -10.36
CA GLY A 154 7.85 1.78 -10.88
C GLY A 154 7.23 2.36 -12.15
N TRP A 155 6.76 1.52 -13.05
CA TRP A 155 6.26 1.93 -14.37
C TRP A 155 4.75 2.23 -14.40
N SER A 156 3.97 1.67 -13.50
CA SER A 156 2.52 1.88 -13.44
C SER A 156 2.05 2.74 -12.26
N CYS A 157 2.92 3.07 -11.32
CA CYS A 157 2.59 3.83 -10.13
C CYS A 157 3.53 5.03 -9.97
N TYR A 158 4.72 4.83 -9.42
CA TYR A 158 5.67 5.92 -9.15
C TYR A 158 6.24 6.56 -10.41
N GLY A 159 6.64 5.78 -11.39
CA GLY A 159 7.30 6.29 -12.60
C GLY A 159 6.46 7.35 -13.29
N PRO A 160 5.28 7.01 -13.83
CA PRO A 160 4.41 7.97 -14.50
C PRO A 160 3.97 9.11 -13.58
N ARG A 161 3.52 8.79 -12.36
CA ARG A 161 3.00 9.77 -11.41
C ARG A 161 4.06 10.81 -11.02
N CYS A 162 5.23 10.36 -10.57
CA CYS A 162 6.29 11.29 -10.16
C CYS A 162 6.82 12.09 -11.35
N SER A 163 7.03 11.45 -12.50
CA SER A 163 7.55 12.15 -13.68
C SER A 163 6.59 13.23 -14.18
N VAL A 164 5.29 12.95 -14.23
CA VAL A 164 4.29 13.94 -14.64
C VAL A 164 4.17 15.04 -13.59
N SER A 165 4.19 14.68 -12.31
CA SER A 165 4.08 15.65 -11.23
C SER A 165 5.28 16.58 -11.18
N ASP A 166 6.50 16.06 -11.33
CA ASP A 166 7.71 16.88 -11.43
C ASP A 166 7.63 17.86 -12.61
N TYR A 167 7.18 17.37 -13.76
CA TYR A 167 7.08 18.20 -14.96
C TYR A 167 6.00 19.30 -14.83
N VAL A 168 4.83 18.96 -14.29
CA VAL A 168 3.67 19.88 -14.24
C VAL A 168 3.70 20.77 -13.01
N LEU A 169 4.07 20.23 -11.86
CA LEU A 169 3.95 20.89 -10.56
C LEU A 169 5.30 21.25 -9.91
N GLY A 170 6.40 20.78 -10.48
CA GLY A 170 7.75 20.97 -9.91
C GLY A 170 7.98 20.15 -8.62
N ALA A 171 7.13 19.17 -8.32
CA ALA A 171 7.23 18.34 -7.13
C ALA A 171 6.97 16.86 -7.47
N GLY A 172 7.92 16.00 -7.13
CA GLY A 172 7.93 14.60 -7.57
C GLY A 172 6.91 13.68 -6.94
N TYR A 173 6.22 14.09 -5.88
CA TYR A 173 5.32 13.21 -5.16
C TYR A 173 4.16 13.94 -4.51
N PRO A 174 3.26 14.54 -5.29
CA PRO A 174 2.07 15.14 -4.72
C PRO A 174 1.15 14.03 -4.22
N GLU A 175 0.96 13.95 -2.94
CA GLU A 175 -0.11 13.20 -2.33
C GLU A 175 -1.33 14.11 -2.20
N LEU A 176 -2.51 13.50 -2.13
CA LEU A 176 -3.70 14.26 -1.81
C LEU A 176 -3.49 14.96 -0.46
N ASP A 177 -3.54 16.27 -0.46
CA ASP A 177 -3.55 17.03 0.78
C ASP A 177 -4.93 16.92 1.44
N TYR A 178 -5.08 15.94 2.29
CA TYR A 178 -6.26 15.76 3.11
C TYR A 178 -6.04 16.12 4.58
N ALA A 179 -4.99 16.87 4.89
CA ALA A 179 -4.70 17.27 6.27
C ALA A 179 -5.87 18.04 6.90
N GLY A 180 -6.54 18.87 6.14
CA GLY A 180 -7.79 19.56 6.54
C GLY A 180 -9.01 18.63 6.66
N HIS A 181 -8.89 17.40 6.23
CA HIS A 181 -9.96 16.40 6.29
C HIS A 181 -9.69 15.31 7.33
N LEU A 182 -8.60 15.44 8.08
CA LEU A 182 -8.36 14.62 9.26
C LEU A 182 -9.22 15.13 10.44
N PRO A 183 -9.74 14.22 11.31
CA PRO A 183 -10.63 14.62 12.39
C PRO A 183 -10.10 15.74 13.29
N GLY A 184 -8.80 15.77 13.55
CA GLY A 184 -8.15 16.81 14.35
C GLY A 184 -8.02 18.19 13.68
N SER A 185 -8.43 18.31 12.41
CA SER A 185 -8.29 19.53 11.60
C SER A 185 -9.61 20.07 11.06
N TYR A 186 -10.75 19.45 11.40
CA TYR A 186 -12.04 19.84 10.83
C TYR A 186 -12.45 21.30 11.08
N ASP A 187 -12.05 21.86 12.19
CA ASP A 187 -12.36 23.24 12.59
C ASP A 187 -11.20 24.21 12.35
N ASP A 188 -10.14 23.76 11.69
CA ASP A 188 -8.99 24.60 11.38
C ASP A 188 -9.33 25.53 10.20
N PRO A 189 -9.30 26.87 10.39
CA PRO A 189 -9.71 27.82 9.36
C PRO A 189 -8.78 27.86 8.14
N ARG A 190 -7.61 27.24 8.20
CA ARG A 190 -6.69 27.11 7.07
C ARG A 190 -7.18 26.11 6.02
N TYR A 191 -8.13 25.27 6.37
CA TYR A 191 -8.62 24.21 5.51
C TYR A 191 -10.09 24.39 5.18
N THR A 192 -10.40 24.40 3.91
CA THR A 192 -11.77 24.51 3.40
C THR A 192 -12.24 23.15 2.90
N LEU A 193 -13.44 22.75 3.27
CA LEU A 193 -14.06 21.52 2.77
C LEU A 193 -14.23 21.61 1.25
N SER A 194 -13.70 20.65 0.52
CA SER A 194 -13.92 20.54 -0.92
C SER A 194 -15.38 20.29 -1.23
N LYS A 195 -15.98 21.07 -2.16
CA LYS A 195 -17.35 20.84 -2.61
C LYS A 195 -17.49 19.52 -3.35
N TYR A 196 -16.51 19.22 -4.20
CA TYR A 196 -16.42 17.98 -4.98
C TYR A 196 -15.08 17.31 -4.78
N VAL A 197 -15.10 15.98 -4.74
CA VAL A 197 -13.91 15.13 -4.75
C VAL A 197 -14.03 14.17 -5.91
N VAL A 198 -13.09 14.21 -6.82
CA VAL A 198 -13.04 13.28 -7.96
C VAL A 198 -12.28 12.03 -7.55
N VAL A 199 -12.94 10.89 -7.62
CA VAL A 199 -12.36 9.57 -7.38
C VAL A 199 -12.32 8.83 -8.71
N TRP A 200 -11.14 8.71 -9.30
CA TRP A 200 -10.96 8.20 -10.65
C TRP A 200 -10.18 6.89 -10.65
N GLY A 201 -10.80 5.82 -11.15
CA GLY A 201 -10.21 4.48 -11.21
C GLY A 201 -9.87 3.88 -9.84
N LYS A 202 -10.55 4.33 -8.79
CA LYS A 202 -10.31 3.93 -7.41
C LYS A 202 -11.63 3.75 -6.66
N GLU A 203 -11.74 2.68 -5.89
CA GLU A 203 -12.78 2.54 -4.87
C GLU A 203 -12.11 2.45 -3.49
N PRO A 204 -11.97 3.56 -2.77
CA PRO A 204 -11.18 3.61 -1.55
C PRO A 204 -11.83 2.90 -0.36
N LEU A 205 -13.13 2.63 -0.38
CA LEU A 205 -13.81 1.99 0.75
C LEU A 205 -13.42 0.53 0.92
N PRO A 206 -13.59 -0.36 -0.08
CA PRO A 206 -13.19 -1.76 0.04
C PRO A 206 -11.71 -1.99 -0.22
N SER A 207 -11.07 -1.16 -1.05
CA SER A 207 -9.67 -1.32 -1.45
C SER A 207 -8.74 -0.32 -0.79
N ASN A 208 -9.13 0.24 0.34
CA ASN A 208 -8.36 1.23 1.06
C ASN A 208 -7.06 0.62 1.59
N GLY A 209 -6.08 0.54 0.72
CA GLY A 209 -4.73 0.18 1.06
C GLY A 209 -3.87 1.39 1.42
N ASP A 210 -4.28 2.58 1.03
CA ASP A 210 -3.47 3.79 1.16
C ASP A 210 -3.97 4.65 2.31
N GLY A 211 -3.29 4.54 3.45
CA GLY A 211 -3.47 5.40 4.59
C GLY A 211 -4.90 5.51 5.11
N PHE A 212 -5.23 6.67 5.55
CA PHE A 212 -6.51 7.01 6.15
C PHE A 212 -7.56 7.48 5.13
N PHE A 213 -7.27 7.37 3.84
CA PHE A 213 -8.02 8.02 2.76
C PHE A 213 -9.50 7.61 2.73
N GLY A 214 -9.83 6.32 2.88
CA GLY A 214 -11.23 5.89 2.89
C GLY A 214 -12.04 6.51 4.03
N HIS A 215 -11.45 6.63 5.20
CA HIS A 215 -12.09 7.30 6.34
C HIS A 215 -12.26 8.79 6.10
N CYS A 216 -11.25 9.46 5.55
CA CYS A 216 -11.34 10.87 5.20
C CYS A 216 -12.44 11.11 4.17
N LEU A 217 -12.55 10.28 3.15
CA LEU A 217 -13.58 10.39 2.13
C LEU A 217 -14.99 10.29 2.72
N VAL A 218 -15.22 9.32 3.60
CA VAL A 218 -16.50 9.18 4.31
C VAL A 218 -16.80 10.40 5.17
N ASP A 219 -15.81 10.91 5.88
CA ASP A 219 -15.98 12.10 6.72
C ASP A 219 -16.24 13.36 5.88
N MET A 220 -15.58 13.51 4.74
CA MET A 220 -15.86 14.60 3.79
C MET A 220 -17.31 14.53 3.28
N MET A 221 -17.79 13.35 2.92
CA MET A 221 -19.19 13.12 2.50
C MET A 221 -20.17 13.51 3.62
N LYS A 222 -19.92 13.07 4.85
CA LYS A 222 -20.74 13.46 6.02
C LYS A 222 -20.77 14.95 6.28
N ARG A 223 -19.72 15.66 5.92
CA ARG A 223 -19.59 17.11 6.04
C ARG A 223 -20.16 17.87 4.83
N GLY A 224 -20.61 17.18 3.78
CA GLY A 224 -21.32 17.75 2.64
C GLY A 224 -20.57 17.75 1.31
N SER A 225 -19.37 17.20 1.22
CA SER A 225 -18.68 17.00 -0.05
C SER A 225 -19.44 16.00 -0.92
N LYS A 226 -19.51 16.28 -2.22
CA LYS A 226 -20.04 15.36 -3.22
C LYS A 226 -18.90 14.65 -3.93
N ILE A 227 -19.10 13.39 -4.26
CA ILE A 227 -18.09 12.59 -4.95
C ILE A 227 -18.48 12.48 -6.43
N ILE A 228 -17.49 12.66 -7.29
CA ILE A 228 -17.57 12.31 -8.71
C ILE A 228 -16.74 11.04 -8.87
N SER A 229 -17.42 9.91 -8.97
CA SER A 229 -16.77 8.60 -9.14
C SER A 229 -16.66 8.29 -10.63
N ILE A 230 -15.45 8.15 -11.13
CA ILE A 230 -15.15 7.78 -12.51
C ILE A 230 -14.54 6.39 -12.50
N ASP A 231 -15.34 5.38 -12.86
CA ASP A 231 -14.95 3.96 -12.80
C ASP A 231 -15.78 3.19 -13.84
N PRO A 232 -15.27 2.16 -14.49
CA PRO A 232 -16.08 1.31 -15.37
C PRO A 232 -17.23 0.59 -14.64
N ARG A 233 -17.16 0.47 -13.34
CA ARG A 233 -18.20 -0.12 -12.49
C ARG A 233 -19.01 0.96 -11.79
N VAL A 234 -20.19 0.60 -11.32
CA VAL A 234 -20.86 1.38 -10.27
C VAL A 234 -20.21 1.02 -8.93
N THR A 235 -19.46 1.94 -8.39
CA THR A 235 -18.78 1.78 -7.09
C THR A 235 -19.73 2.11 -5.94
N TRP A 236 -19.43 1.66 -4.72
CA TRP A 236 -20.19 2.04 -3.54
C TRP A 236 -20.22 3.55 -3.34
N THR A 237 -19.09 4.19 -3.58
CA THR A 237 -18.97 5.65 -3.49
C THR A 237 -19.81 6.33 -4.58
N GLY A 238 -19.79 5.83 -5.81
CA GLY A 238 -20.58 6.37 -6.92
C GLY A 238 -22.09 6.12 -6.78
N ALA A 239 -22.48 5.03 -6.13
CA ALA A 239 -23.89 4.68 -5.90
C ALA A 239 -24.55 5.47 -4.76
N HIS A 240 -23.78 6.19 -3.96
CA HIS A 240 -24.31 6.97 -2.83
C HIS A 240 -25.15 8.15 -3.34
N ASP A 241 -26.27 8.41 -2.69
CA ASP A 241 -27.19 9.49 -3.07
C ASP A 241 -26.51 10.86 -3.07
N GLY A 242 -26.79 11.64 -4.12
CA GLY A 242 -26.18 12.95 -4.33
C GLY A 242 -24.78 12.95 -4.93
N ASN A 243 -24.15 11.80 -5.10
CA ASN A 243 -22.90 11.66 -5.84
C ASN A 243 -23.13 11.51 -7.35
N ILE A 244 -22.09 11.72 -8.13
CA ILE A 244 -22.10 11.58 -9.59
C ILE A 244 -21.29 10.33 -9.92
N ASN A 245 -21.91 9.39 -10.65
CA ASN A 245 -21.22 8.20 -11.15
C ASN A 245 -21.05 8.28 -12.66
N VAL A 246 -19.80 8.25 -13.11
CA VAL A 246 -19.42 8.27 -14.52
C VAL A 246 -18.81 6.93 -14.87
N GLN A 247 -19.51 6.14 -15.67
CA GLN A 247 -18.99 4.85 -16.13
C GLN A 247 -18.24 5.05 -17.45
N LEU A 248 -16.94 4.75 -17.43
CA LEU A 248 -16.11 4.77 -18.61
C LEU A 248 -15.90 3.36 -19.17
N ARG A 249 -15.80 3.27 -20.48
CA ARG A 249 -15.24 2.08 -21.10
C ARG A 249 -13.76 1.95 -20.68
N PRO A 250 -13.28 0.79 -20.20
CA PRO A 250 -11.88 0.60 -19.89
C PRO A 250 -10.95 1.09 -21.01
N GLN A 251 -9.84 1.72 -20.65
CA GLN A 251 -8.83 2.31 -21.54
C GLN A 251 -9.28 3.59 -22.29
N THR A 252 -10.39 4.21 -21.92
CA THR A 252 -10.84 5.48 -22.52
C THR A 252 -10.64 6.69 -21.62
N ASP A 253 -9.93 6.53 -20.52
CA ASP A 253 -9.67 7.59 -19.53
C ASP A 253 -9.03 8.83 -20.16
N THR A 254 -8.04 8.65 -21.00
CA THR A 254 -7.36 9.75 -21.70
C THR A 254 -8.35 10.50 -22.61
N CYS A 255 -9.22 9.79 -23.33
CA CYS A 255 -10.21 10.44 -24.19
C CYS A 255 -11.20 11.28 -23.37
N PHE A 256 -11.61 10.77 -22.21
CA PHE A 256 -12.50 11.49 -21.32
C PHE A 256 -11.81 12.74 -20.74
N ALA A 257 -10.56 12.64 -20.30
CA ALA A 257 -9.79 13.77 -19.82
C ALA A 257 -9.62 14.85 -20.90
N LEU A 258 -9.26 14.45 -22.12
CA LEU A 258 -9.14 15.37 -23.26
C LEU A 258 -10.49 16.02 -23.61
N GLY A 259 -11.59 15.28 -23.47
CA GLY A 259 -12.94 15.82 -23.65
C GLY A 259 -13.27 16.93 -22.63
N ILE A 260 -12.93 16.72 -21.37
CA ILE A 260 -13.07 17.75 -20.33
C ILE A 260 -12.23 18.98 -20.68
N MET A 261 -10.95 18.78 -20.99
CA MET A 261 -10.05 19.88 -21.37
C MET A 261 -10.56 20.66 -22.58
N ASN A 262 -11.07 19.95 -23.58
CA ASN A 262 -11.64 20.62 -24.76
C ASN A 262 -12.84 21.51 -24.40
N LEU A 263 -13.73 21.05 -23.51
CA LEU A 263 -14.86 21.85 -23.05
C LEU A 263 -14.40 23.08 -22.25
N MET A 264 -13.38 22.92 -21.40
CA MET A 264 -12.79 24.06 -20.66
C MET A 264 -12.24 25.11 -21.63
N PHE A 265 -11.47 24.71 -22.63
CA PHE A 265 -10.96 25.63 -23.66
C PHE A 265 -12.06 26.31 -24.48
N GLN A 266 -13.16 25.60 -24.77
CA GLN A 266 -14.28 26.18 -25.51
C GLN A 266 -15.06 27.22 -24.69
N ASN A 267 -15.04 27.07 -23.37
CA ASN A 267 -15.76 27.94 -22.44
C ASN A 267 -14.88 29.03 -21.82
N ASP A 268 -13.61 29.11 -22.19
CA ASP A 268 -12.62 30.04 -21.59
C ASP A 268 -12.45 29.84 -20.08
N GLU A 269 -12.50 28.59 -19.61
CA GLU A 269 -12.37 28.21 -18.19
C GLU A 269 -10.96 27.70 -17.86
#